data_b81a38b8a2d5c091b7db7d20e94f39a4
#
_entry.id   b81a38b8a2d5c091b7db7d20e94f39a4
#
_cell.length_a   1.000
_cell.length_b   1.000
_cell.length_c   1.000
_cell.angle_alpha   90.00
_cell.angle_beta   90.00
_cell.angle_gamma   90.00
#
_symmetry.space_group_name_H-M   'P 1'
#
loop_
_entity.id
_entity.type
_entity.pdbx_description
1 polymer ?
#
loop_
_entity_poly.entity_id
_entity_poly.type
_entity_poly.pdbx_seq_one_letter_code
_entity_poly.pdbx_strand_id
1 'polypeptide(L)'
;MEEPLIDIRNVSKVYDSGTVGLKNINLTIKKGEFVVVVGLSGAGKSTLLRTINRMHDVTDGDILIEGKSIIHYKGKELRKLRRKIGMIFQNFNLVKRSSVQRNVLSGRVGYYSTLKSVLGLFSKEDKQKAVVALKQVKMADKIYSRADELSGGQQQRVAIARALMQDPKIMLADEPIASLDPLTTKAVMDELKELNRKLGITVIVNLHSVPLAMQYADRIVGLRAGQLVYDKPIEEVQEADFDSIYEGAAKQNE
;
A
#
# COMPACT_ATOMS: atom_id res chain seq x y z
N MET A 1 -17.11 -18.56 -9.95
CA MET A 1 -15.83 -17.82 -9.71
C MET A 1 -16.13 -16.73 -8.72
N GLU A 2 -15.35 -16.60 -7.65
CA GLU A 2 -15.53 -15.48 -6.70
C GLU A 2 -15.24 -14.14 -7.41
N GLU A 3 -16.09 -13.15 -7.16
CA GLU A 3 -15.86 -11.79 -7.66
C GLU A 3 -14.54 -11.22 -7.11
N PRO A 4 -13.70 -10.62 -7.98
CA PRO A 4 -12.46 -10.02 -7.53
C PRO A 4 -12.74 -8.83 -6.58
N LEU A 5 -11.87 -8.64 -5.58
CA LEU A 5 -11.97 -7.49 -4.69
C LEU A 5 -11.62 -6.19 -5.43
N ILE A 6 -10.60 -6.25 -6.29
CA ILE A 6 -10.19 -5.15 -7.17
C ILE A 6 -10.18 -5.66 -8.60
N ASP A 7 -10.78 -4.91 -9.52
CA ASP A 7 -10.80 -5.19 -10.95
C ASP A 7 -10.42 -3.92 -11.71
N ILE A 8 -9.25 -3.96 -12.34
CA ILE A 8 -8.66 -2.86 -13.11
C ILE A 8 -8.84 -3.19 -14.58
N ARG A 9 -9.54 -2.32 -15.33
CA ARG A 9 -9.94 -2.55 -16.72
C ARG A 9 -9.40 -1.47 -17.62
N ASN A 10 -8.45 -1.81 -18.49
CA ASN A 10 -7.87 -0.94 -19.53
C ASN A 10 -7.34 0.40 -18.97
N VAL A 11 -6.84 0.40 -17.73
CA VAL A 11 -6.45 1.63 -17.03
C VAL A 11 -5.18 2.21 -17.63
N SER A 12 -5.27 3.48 -17.99
CA SER A 12 -4.13 4.31 -18.41
C SER A 12 -4.02 5.56 -17.54
N LYS A 13 -2.78 6.00 -17.29
CA LYS A 13 -2.48 7.25 -16.61
C LYS A 13 -1.40 8.01 -17.36
N VAL A 14 -1.78 9.16 -17.89
CA VAL A 14 -0.86 10.15 -18.43
C VAL A 14 -0.87 11.36 -17.51
N TYR A 15 0.30 11.84 -17.11
CA TYR A 15 0.46 13.04 -16.30
C TYR A 15 0.42 14.30 -17.18
N ASP A 16 0.18 15.46 -16.59
CA ASP A 16 0.12 16.75 -17.31
C ASP A 16 1.45 17.09 -18.03
N SER A 17 2.56 16.53 -17.55
CA SER A 17 3.88 16.61 -18.19
C SER A 17 3.99 15.80 -19.50
N GLY A 18 2.96 15.04 -19.88
CA GLY A 18 2.99 14.06 -20.98
C GLY A 18 3.60 12.71 -20.60
N THR A 19 4.12 12.56 -19.39
CA THR A 19 4.71 11.29 -18.93
C THR A 19 3.63 10.21 -18.78
N VAL A 20 3.84 9.06 -19.41
CA VAL A 20 2.94 7.89 -19.27
C VAL A 20 3.32 7.12 -18.02
N GLY A 21 2.44 7.13 -17.03
CA GLY A 21 2.62 6.37 -15.79
C GLY A 21 2.07 4.95 -15.87
N LEU A 22 0.93 4.76 -16.54
CA LEU A 22 0.30 3.46 -16.80
C LEU A 22 -0.26 3.44 -18.22
N LYS A 23 -0.23 2.28 -18.86
CA LYS A 23 -0.71 2.08 -20.22
C LYS A 23 -1.49 0.76 -20.31
N ASN A 24 -2.80 0.88 -20.48
CA ASN A 24 -3.72 -0.24 -20.71
C ASN A 24 -3.57 -1.40 -19.70
N ILE A 25 -3.56 -1.10 -18.40
CA ILE A 25 -3.45 -2.09 -17.34
C ILE A 25 -4.77 -2.84 -17.19
N ASN A 26 -4.69 -4.17 -17.24
CA ASN A 26 -5.78 -5.08 -16.90
C ASN A 26 -5.27 -6.00 -15.78
N LEU A 27 -5.87 -5.92 -14.59
CA LEU A 27 -5.43 -6.67 -13.43
C LEU A 27 -6.60 -6.91 -12.47
N THR A 28 -6.81 -8.16 -12.07
CA THR A 28 -7.78 -8.51 -11.02
C THR A 28 -7.04 -8.95 -9.76
N ILE A 29 -7.53 -8.60 -8.58
CA ILE A 29 -6.95 -9.00 -7.29
C ILE A 29 -8.05 -9.61 -6.43
N LYS A 30 -7.79 -10.82 -5.91
CA LYS A 30 -8.73 -11.56 -5.05
C LYS A 30 -8.69 -11.03 -3.62
N LYS A 31 -9.77 -11.27 -2.90
CA LYS A 31 -9.84 -10.95 -1.46
C LYS A 31 -8.84 -11.80 -0.66
N GLY A 32 -8.09 -11.16 0.24
CA GLY A 32 -7.11 -11.82 1.10
C GLY A 32 -5.78 -12.15 0.41
N GLU A 33 -5.62 -11.85 -0.88
CA GLU A 33 -4.39 -12.10 -1.63
C GLU A 33 -3.26 -11.16 -1.18
N PHE A 34 -2.03 -11.67 -1.13
CA PHE A 34 -0.83 -10.88 -0.92
C PHE A 34 -0.08 -10.74 -2.25
N VAL A 35 -0.31 -9.63 -2.93
CA VAL A 35 0.26 -9.36 -4.26
C VAL A 35 1.51 -8.51 -4.13
N VAL A 36 2.59 -8.95 -4.74
CA VAL A 36 3.82 -8.14 -4.85
C VAL A 36 3.96 -7.61 -6.27
N VAL A 37 4.11 -6.30 -6.38
CA VAL A 37 4.35 -5.61 -7.65
C VAL A 37 5.85 -5.33 -7.77
N VAL A 38 6.47 -5.84 -8.82
CA VAL A 38 7.91 -5.69 -9.12
C VAL A 38 8.13 -4.92 -10.41
N GLY A 39 9.34 -4.42 -10.62
CA GLY A 39 9.75 -3.70 -11.81
C GLY A 39 10.77 -2.60 -11.49
N LEU A 40 11.42 -2.05 -12.51
CA LEU A 40 12.41 -0.98 -12.39
C LEU A 40 11.85 0.29 -11.74
N SER A 41 12.74 1.19 -11.33
CA SER A 41 12.35 2.55 -10.97
C SER A 41 11.67 3.22 -12.16
N GLY A 42 10.55 3.91 -11.93
CA GLY A 42 9.77 4.52 -13.02
C GLY A 42 8.86 3.56 -13.80
N ALA A 43 8.83 2.25 -13.49
CA ALA A 43 7.99 1.28 -14.19
C ALA A 43 6.46 1.49 -14.03
N GLY A 44 6.02 2.39 -13.13
CA GLY A 44 4.60 2.68 -12.88
C GLY A 44 4.03 2.07 -11.60
N LYS A 45 4.84 1.38 -10.78
CA LYS A 45 4.40 0.69 -9.54
C LYS A 45 3.66 1.62 -8.57
N SER A 46 4.27 2.73 -8.19
CA SER A 46 3.64 3.72 -7.29
C SER A 46 2.42 4.38 -7.92
N THR A 47 2.43 4.59 -9.25
CA THR A 47 1.27 5.10 -9.99
C THR A 47 0.10 4.14 -9.88
N LEU A 48 0.33 2.83 -10.05
CA LEU A 48 -0.70 1.80 -9.91
C LEU A 48 -1.34 1.85 -8.51
N LEU A 49 -0.55 1.83 -7.43
CA LEU A 49 -1.09 1.91 -6.08
C LEU A 49 -1.88 3.20 -5.84
N ARG A 50 -1.36 4.33 -6.33
CA ARG A 50 -2.00 5.64 -6.16
C ARG A 50 -3.27 5.83 -7.01
N THR A 51 -3.47 5.06 -8.07
CA THR A 51 -4.74 5.05 -8.80
C THR A 51 -5.79 4.21 -8.06
N ILE A 52 -5.42 3.09 -7.44
CA ILE A 52 -6.34 2.25 -6.65
C ILE A 52 -6.96 3.02 -5.47
N ASN A 53 -6.19 3.85 -4.77
CA ASN A 53 -6.73 4.67 -3.66
C ASN A 53 -7.21 6.06 -4.11
N ARG A 54 -7.24 6.32 -5.43
CA ARG A 54 -7.68 7.59 -6.03
C ARG A 54 -6.87 8.80 -5.55
N MET A 55 -5.57 8.62 -5.23
CA MET A 55 -4.63 9.75 -5.10
C MET A 55 -4.26 10.32 -6.47
N HIS A 56 -4.23 9.48 -7.49
CA HIS A 56 -4.17 9.88 -8.89
C HIS A 56 -5.44 9.44 -9.60
N ASP A 57 -6.04 10.33 -10.36
CA ASP A 57 -7.13 9.99 -11.27
C ASP A 57 -6.56 9.30 -12.50
N VAL A 58 -7.27 8.30 -13.00
CA VAL A 58 -6.94 7.64 -14.26
C VAL A 58 -7.27 8.56 -15.43
N THR A 59 -6.54 8.41 -16.55
CA THR A 59 -6.82 9.15 -17.79
C THR A 59 -7.87 8.40 -18.62
N ASP A 60 -7.82 7.06 -18.59
CA ASP A 60 -8.73 6.19 -19.32
C ASP A 60 -8.89 4.87 -18.55
N GLY A 61 -9.96 4.12 -18.87
CA GLY A 61 -10.29 2.84 -18.24
C GLY A 61 -11.11 2.99 -16.96
N ASP A 62 -11.29 1.88 -16.25
CA ASP A 62 -12.08 1.82 -15.01
C ASP A 62 -11.38 0.99 -13.93
N ILE A 63 -11.64 1.33 -12.67
CA ILE A 63 -11.24 0.56 -11.49
C ILE A 63 -12.48 0.26 -10.68
N LEU A 64 -12.75 -1.04 -10.49
CA LEU A 64 -13.85 -1.50 -9.64
C LEU A 64 -13.29 -2.03 -8.33
N ILE A 65 -13.92 -1.66 -7.21
CA ILE A 65 -13.67 -2.24 -5.89
C ILE A 65 -14.98 -2.80 -5.36
N GLU A 66 -14.99 -4.08 -5.01
CA GLU A 66 -16.22 -4.80 -4.64
C GLU A 66 -17.31 -4.65 -5.72
N GLY A 67 -16.93 -4.81 -7.00
CA GLY A 67 -17.82 -4.71 -8.17
C GLY A 67 -18.32 -3.30 -8.49
N LYS A 68 -17.88 -2.25 -7.78
CA LYS A 68 -18.34 -0.87 -7.99
C LYS A 68 -17.21 -0.01 -8.56
N SER A 69 -17.49 0.67 -9.69
CA SER A 69 -16.58 1.65 -10.26
C SER A 69 -16.31 2.78 -9.26
N ILE A 70 -15.03 3.13 -9.12
CA ILE A 70 -14.59 4.15 -8.18
C ILE A 70 -14.09 5.43 -8.86
N ILE A 71 -13.95 5.44 -10.19
CA ILE A 71 -13.27 6.56 -10.90
C ILE A 71 -14.03 7.89 -10.81
N HIS A 72 -15.33 7.84 -10.59
CA HIS A 72 -16.19 9.05 -10.46
C HIS A 72 -16.46 9.48 -9.02
N TYR A 73 -15.96 8.73 -8.01
CA TYR A 73 -16.21 9.05 -6.61
C TYR A 73 -15.61 10.41 -6.23
N LYS A 74 -16.39 11.24 -5.54
CA LYS A 74 -16.01 12.56 -5.02
C LYS A 74 -16.49 12.74 -3.59
N GLY A 75 -15.96 13.73 -2.90
CA GLY A 75 -16.43 14.16 -1.59
C GLY A 75 -16.64 13.03 -0.58
N LYS A 76 -17.88 12.77 -0.17
CA LYS A 76 -18.21 11.76 0.85
C LYS A 76 -17.98 10.33 0.36
N GLU A 77 -18.21 10.02 -0.92
CA GLU A 77 -18.00 8.69 -1.49
C GLU A 77 -16.52 8.34 -1.54
N LEU A 78 -15.69 9.27 -2.03
CA LEU A 78 -14.23 9.10 -2.05
C LEU A 78 -13.66 8.95 -0.63
N ARG A 79 -14.19 9.70 0.35
CA ARG A 79 -13.80 9.53 1.75
C ARG A 79 -14.17 8.15 2.28
N LYS A 80 -15.36 7.61 1.95
CA LYS A 80 -15.79 6.26 2.34
C LYS A 80 -14.92 5.20 1.68
N LEU A 81 -14.56 5.36 0.42
CA LEU A 81 -13.62 4.48 -0.28
C LEU A 81 -12.28 4.42 0.46
N ARG A 82 -11.66 5.59 0.70
CA ARG A 82 -10.34 5.69 1.35
C ARG A 82 -10.30 5.16 2.78
N ARG A 83 -11.43 5.03 3.47
CA ARG A 83 -11.50 4.34 4.78
C ARG A 83 -11.26 2.84 4.63
N LYS A 84 -11.63 2.23 3.49
CA LYS A 84 -11.44 0.80 3.22
C LYS A 84 -10.02 0.47 2.74
N ILE A 85 -9.21 1.48 2.44
CA ILE A 85 -7.88 1.33 1.84
C ILE A 85 -6.84 1.98 2.75
N GLY A 86 -6.06 1.17 3.44
CA GLY A 86 -4.89 1.64 4.19
C GLY A 86 -3.73 1.89 3.23
N MET A 87 -2.99 2.99 3.42
CA MET A 87 -1.80 3.29 2.60
C MET A 87 -0.58 3.47 3.49
N ILE A 88 0.47 2.72 3.16
CA ILE A 88 1.81 2.80 3.76
C ILE A 88 2.72 3.42 2.71
N PHE A 89 3.41 4.49 3.07
CA PHE A 89 4.28 5.26 2.16
C PHE A 89 5.75 4.97 2.46
N GLN A 90 6.59 5.12 1.47
CA GLN A 90 8.04 4.97 1.55
C GLN A 90 8.67 5.86 2.65
N ASN A 91 8.22 7.11 2.79
CA ASN A 91 8.75 8.09 3.74
C ASN A 91 8.00 8.10 5.09
N PHE A 92 7.31 7.02 5.48
CA PHE A 92 6.50 6.88 6.69
C PHE A 92 5.38 7.93 6.83
N ASN A 93 5.59 9.17 6.42
CA ASN A 93 4.66 10.31 6.49
C ASN A 93 4.07 10.53 7.90
N LEU A 94 4.91 10.40 8.93
CA LEU A 94 4.54 10.69 10.30
C LEU A 94 4.75 12.18 10.62
N VAL A 95 3.88 12.71 11.49
CA VAL A 95 4.08 14.04 12.08
C VAL A 95 5.19 13.93 13.12
N LYS A 96 6.41 14.33 12.77
CA LYS A 96 7.65 14.09 13.51
C LYS A 96 7.56 14.51 15.00
N ARG A 97 7.14 15.75 15.27
CA ARG A 97 7.03 16.31 16.63
C ARG A 97 5.76 15.90 17.39
N SER A 98 5.01 14.94 16.88
CA SER A 98 3.79 14.41 17.50
C SER A 98 4.04 13.04 18.11
N SER A 99 3.23 12.68 19.12
CA SER A 99 3.32 11.35 19.73
C SER A 99 2.91 10.24 18.75
N VAL A 100 3.41 9.04 19.00
CA VAL A 100 3.00 7.80 18.29
C VAL A 100 1.48 7.65 18.33
N GLN A 101 0.85 7.81 19.50
CA GLN A 101 -0.60 7.74 19.64
C GLN A 101 -1.34 8.69 18.70
N ARG A 102 -0.91 9.96 18.62
CA ARG A 102 -1.55 10.95 17.74
C ARG A 102 -1.36 10.62 16.27
N ASN A 103 -0.18 10.13 15.89
CA ASN A 103 0.08 9.66 14.54
C ASN A 103 -0.85 8.50 14.16
N VAL A 104 -1.01 7.51 15.04
CA VAL A 104 -1.89 6.36 14.81
C VAL A 104 -3.35 6.81 14.75
N LEU A 105 -3.82 7.65 15.69
CA LEU A 105 -5.17 8.20 15.69
C LEU A 105 -5.50 9.00 14.42
N SER A 106 -4.50 9.60 13.76
CA SER A 106 -4.73 10.31 12.50
C SER A 106 -5.31 9.41 11.40
N GLY A 107 -5.13 8.08 11.47
CA GLY A 107 -5.80 7.13 10.59
C GLY A 107 -7.35 7.18 10.68
N ARG A 108 -7.91 7.70 11.78
CA ARG A 108 -9.36 7.84 11.97
C ARG A 108 -9.96 9.15 11.47
N VAL A 109 -9.14 10.11 11.00
CA VAL A 109 -9.66 11.44 10.56
C VAL A 109 -10.75 11.32 9.49
N GLY A 110 -10.70 10.28 8.65
CA GLY A 110 -11.74 10.01 7.66
C GLY A 110 -13.15 9.78 8.25
N TYR A 111 -13.26 9.43 9.53
CA TYR A 111 -14.52 9.11 10.24
C TYR A 111 -15.14 10.31 10.96
N TYR A 112 -14.40 11.39 11.10
CA TYR A 112 -14.80 12.58 11.83
C TYR A 112 -15.06 13.77 10.91
N SER A 113 -15.80 14.77 11.42
CA SER A 113 -15.88 16.07 10.76
C SER A 113 -14.53 16.76 10.79
N THR A 114 -14.28 17.67 9.87
CA THR A 114 -13.03 18.44 9.78
C THR A 114 -12.69 19.13 11.11
N LEU A 115 -13.66 19.77 11.75
CA LEU A 115 -13.47 20.46 13.02
C LEU A 115 -13.00 19.50 14.14
N LYS A 116 -13.67 18.36 14.32
CA LYS A 116 -13.27 17.36 15.32
C LYS A 116 -11.89 16.79 15.03
N SER A 117 -11.55 16.57 13.76
CA SER A 117 -10.24 16.05 13.33
C SER A 117 -9.11 17.04 13.65
N VAL A 118 -9.31 18.33 13.35
CA VAL A 118 -8.32 19.40 13.63
C VAL A 118 -8.09 19.55 15.12
N LEU A 119 -9.16 19.50 15.93
CA LEU A 119 -9.08 19.57 17.38
C LEU A 119 -8.56 18.29 18.04
N GLY A 120 -8.35 17.20 17.27
CA GLY A 120 -7.88 15.93 17.81
C GLY A 120 -8.88 15.24 18.75
N LEU A 121 -10.18 15.50 18.57
CA LEU A 121 -11.26 14.98 19.42
C LEU A 121 -11.66 13.57 18.97
N PHE A 122 -10.85 12.58 19.37
CA PHE A 122 -11.11 11.17 19.11
C PHE A 122 -11.85 10.51 20.28
N SER A 123 -12.72 9.54 19.97
CA SER A 123 -13.49 8.79 20.97
C SER A 123 -12.59 7.92 21.87
N LYS A 124 -13.15 7.43 22.99
CA LYS A 124 -12.44 6.47 23.87
C LYS A 124 -12.19 5.16 23.10
N GLU A 125 -13.15 4.71 22.30
CA GLU A 125 -13.04 3.51 21.47
C GLU A 125 -11.88 3.64 20.46
N ASP A 126 -11.73 4.80 19.80
CA ASP A 126 -10.62 4.99 18.85
C ASP A 126 -9.26 5.03 19.56
N LYS A 127 -9.20 5.58 20.79
CA LYS A 127 -7.97 5.52 21.60
C LYS A 127 -7.62 4.08 21.99
N GLN A 128 -8.63 3.25 22.33
CA GLN A 128 -8.42 1.82 22.59
C GLN A 128 -7.99 1.07 21.34
N LYS A 129 -8.65 1.32 20.19
CA LYS A 129 -8.22 0.78 18.87
C LYS A 129 -6.78 1.13 18.54
N ALA A 130 -6.33 2.35 18.83
CA ALA A 130 -4.95 2.75 18.61
C ALA A 130 -3.96 1.92 19.44
N VAL A 131 -4.30 1.61 20.70
CA VAL A 131 -3.49 0.70 21.54
C VAL A 131 -3.45 -0.71 20.94
N VAL A 132 -4.59 -1.23 20.45
CA VAL A 132 -4.66 -2.55 19.82
C VAL A 132 -3.81 -2.57 18.54
N ALA A 133 -3.94 -1.57 17.66
CA ALA A 133 -3.14 -1.45 16.45
C ALA A 133 -1.64 -1.40 16.74
N LEU A 134 -1.23 -0.64 17.78
CA LEU A 134 0.17 -0.58 18.23
C LEU A 134 0.67 -1.91 18.80
N LYS A 135 -0.19 -2.67 19.49
CA LYS A 135 0.17 -4.01 19.96
C LYS A 135 0.43 -4.98 18.78
N GLN A 136 -0.38 -4.89 17.72
CA GLN A 136 -0.21 -5.74 16.52
C GLN A 136 1.15 -5.54 15.84
N VAL A 137 1.70 -4.32 15.90
CA VAL A 137 3.01 -3.98 15.34
C VAL A 137 4.10 -3.87 16.41
N LYS A 138 3.88 -4.39 17.63
CA LYS A 138 4.85 -4.42 18.73
C LYS A 138 5.41 -3.05 19.13
N MET A 139 4.56 -2.02 19.13
CA MET A 139 4.91 -0.63 19.43
C MET A 139 4.11 -0.01 20.58
N ALA A 140 3.43 -0.84 21.39
CA ALA A 140 2.56 -0.36 22.46
C ALA A 140 3.33 0.36 23.59
N ASP A 141 4.56 -0.04 23.87
CA ASP A 141 5.47 0.58 24.84
C ASP A 141 5.91 1.99 24.46
N LYS A 142 5.84 2.34 23.16
CA LYS A 142 6.24 3.64 22.61
C LYS A 142 5.08 4.59 22.35
N ILE A 143 3.88 4.28 22.84
CA ILE A 143 2.64 5.03 22.54
C ILE A 143 2.75 6.55 22.80
N TYR A 144 3.50 6.95 23.83
CA TYR A 144 3.70 8.36 24.21
C TYR A 144 5.01 8.97 23.66
N SER A 145 5.91 8.17 23.09
CA SER A 145 7.14 8.67 22.46
C SER A 145 6.82 9.56 21.25
N ARG A 146 7.71 10.49 20.94
CA ARG A 146 7.60 11.30 19.72
C ARG A 146 8.06 10.47 18.52
N ALA A 147 7.45 10.74 17.35
CA ALA A 147 7.78 9.99 16.14
C ALA A 147 9.22 10.23 15.64
N ASP A 148 9.80 11.40 15.90
CA ASP A 148 11.19 11.73 15.54
C ASP A 148 12.25 11.08 16.46
N GLU A 149 11.85 10.49 17.58
CA GLU A 149 12.72 9.75 18.50
C GLU A 149 12.81 8.25 18.12
N LEU A 150 12.05 7.81 17.11
CA LEU A 150 11.95 6.41 16.70
C LEU A 150 12.97 6.08 15.60
N SER A 151 13.48 4.84 15.62
CA SER A 151 14.23 4.30 14.47
C SER A 151 13.35 4.19 13.22
N GLY A 152 13.95 4.09 12.03
CA GLY A 152 13.22 3.95 10.77
C GLY A 152 12.21 2.79 10.77
N GLY A 153 12.61 1.62 11.27
CA GLY A 153 11.73 0.47 11.39
C GLY A 153 10.60 0.68 12.39
N GLN A 154 10.86 1.38 13.50
CA GLN A 154 9.81 1.76 14.45
C GLN A 154 8.82 2.75 13.83
N GLN A 155 9.31 3.75 13.07
CA GLN A 155 8.46 4.69 12.33
C GLN A 155 7.58 3.97 11.31
N GLN A 156 8.13 2.97 10.60
CA GLN A 156 7.38 2.15 9.66
C GLN A 156 6.26 1.37 10.35
N ARG A 157 6.54 0.74 11.49
CA ARG A 157 5.51 0.05 12.28
C ARG A 157 4.39 0.99 12.74
N VAL A 158 4.73 2.20 13.14
CA VAL A 158 3.73 3.23 13.48
C VAL A 158 2.90 3.62 12.26
N ALA A 159 3.51 3.71 11.06
CA ALA A 159 2.79 3.96 9.82
C ALA A 159 1.82 2.81 9.46
N ILE A 160 2.22 1.56 9.69
CA ILE A 160 1.34 0.38 9.55
C ILE A 160 0.18 0.46 10.56
N ALA A 161 0.46 0.74 11.84
CA ALA A 161 -0.59 0.89 12.85
C ALA A 161 -1.58 2.01 12.49
N ARG A 162 -1.10 3.13 11.95
CA ARG A 162 -1.94 4.21 11.44
C ARG A 162 -2.85 3.74 10.31
N ALA A 163 -2.34 2.94 9.37
CA ALA A 163 -3.13 2.40 8.29
C ALA A 163 -4.20 1.41 8.79
N LEU A 164 -3.88 0.59 9.80
CA LEU A 164 -4.83 -0.32 10.45
C LEU A 164 -5.99 0.40 11.13
N MET A 165 -5.79 1.63 11.61
CA MET A 165 -6.87 2.43 12.21
C MET A 165 -8.02 2.74 11.27
N GLN A 166 -7.84 2.56 9.98
CA GLN A 166 -8.91 2.73 8.99
C GLN A 166 -9.86 1.53 8.92
N ASP A 167 -9.59 0.43 9.63
CA ASP A 167 -10.25 -0.86 9.50
C ASP A 167 -10.24 -1.31 8.00
N PRO A 168 -9.05 -1.37 7.35
CA PRO A 168 -8.96 -1.50 5.90
C PRO A 168 -9.28 -2.92 5.43
N LYS A 169 -9.91 -3.03 4.26
CA LYS A 169 -10.03 -4.28 3.49
C LYS A 169 -8.83 -4.50 2.57
N ILE A 170 -8.19 -3.41 2.18
CA ILE A 170 -7.05 -3.35 1.26
C ILE A 170 -5.93 -2.56 1.94
N MET A 171 -4.71 -3.10 1.94
CA MET A 171 -3.49 -2.43 2.37
C MET A 171 -2.59 -2.24 1.17
N LEU A 172 -2.29 -0.99 0.83
CA LEU A 172 -1.35 -0.63 -0.22
C LEU A 172 -0.04 -0.20 0.43
N ALA A 173 1.08 -0.78 0.05
CA ALA A 173 2.39 -0.46 0.58
C ALA A 173 3.36 -0.07 -0.54
N ASP A 174 3.66 1.23 -0.62
CA ASP A 174 4.53 1.81 -1.65
C ASP A 174 5.97 1.82 -1.12
N GLU A 175 6.76 0.81 -1.49
CA GLU A 175 8.16 0.60 -1.07
C GLU A 175 8.36 0.69 0.46
N PRO A 176 7.64 -0.12 1.26
CA PRO A 176 7.59 0.06 2.71
C PRO A 176 8.90 -0.24 3.44
N ILE A 177 9.92 -0.72 2.74
CA ILE A 177 11.20 -1.20 3.29
C ILE A 177 12.43 -0.52 2.69
N ALA A 178 12.25 0.46 1.78
CA ALA A 178 13.33 1.03 0.96
C ALA A 178 14.49 1.67 1.76
N SER A 179 14.27 2.05 3.01
CA SER A 179 15.27 2.73 3.86
C SER A 179 15.59 1.94 5.14
N LEU A 180 15.33 0.63 5.15
CA LEU A 180 15.48 -0.21 6.33
C LEU A 180 16.65 -1.21 6.16
N ASP A 181 17.30 -1.55 7.26
CA ASP A 181 18.27 -2.63 7.30
C ASP A 181 17.63 -4.01 7.07
N PRO A 182 18.38 -5.05 6.70
CA PRO A 182 17.83 -6.36 6.34
C PRO A 182 17.00 -7.03 7.45
N LEU A 183 17.39 -6.89 8.73
CA LEU A 183 16.66 -7.48 9.85
C LEU A 183 15.33 -6.79 10.07
N THR A 184 15.33 -5.47 10.01
CA THR A 184 14.13 -4.64 10.12
C THR A 184 13.20 -4.85 8.91
N THR A 185 13.76 -4.97 7.70
CA THR A 185 13.03 -5.31 6.48
C THR A 185 12.24 -6.61 6.65
N LYS A 186 12.92 -7.67 7.09
CA LYS A 186 12.29 -8.97 7.35
C LYS A 186 11.15 -8.82 8.37
N ALA A 187 11.39 -8.14 9.48
CA ALA A 187 10.41 -7.97 10.54
C ALA A 187 9.14 -7.21 10.05
N VAL A 188 9.31 -6.16 9.24
CA VAL A 188 8.18 -5.40 8.65
C VAL A 188 7.39 -6.25 7.67
N MET A 189 8.07 -7.03 6.82
CA MET A 189 7.40 -7.91 5.85
C MET A 189 6.68 -9.06 6.54
N ASP A 190 7.28 -9.66 7.57
CA ASP A 190 6.63 -10.69 8.40
C ASP A 190 5.35 -10.14 9.06
N GLU A 191 5.39 -8.91 9.59
CA GLU A 191 4.21 -8.24 10.17
C GLU A 191 3.12 -7.99 9.13
N LEU A 192 3.45 -7.52 7.92
CA LEU A 192 2.47 -7.33 6.85
C LEU A 192 1.83 -8.66 6.43
N LYS A 193 2.62 -9.74 6.31
CA LYS A 193 2.11 -11.08 5.98
C LYS A 193 1.24 -11.64 7.11
N GLU A 194 1.61 -11.41 8.36
CA GLU A 194 0.82 -11.80 9.53
C GLU A 194 -0.53 -11.08 9.56
N LEU A 195 -0.55 -9.76 9.31
CA LEU A 195 -1.78 -8.97 9.22
C LEU A 195 -2.68 -9.45 8.07
N ASN A 196 -2.11 -9.73 6.90
CA ASN A 196 -2.84 -10.33 5.78
C ASN A 196 -3.54 -11.62 6.21
N ARG A 197 -2.80 -12.57 6.80
CA ARG A 197 -3.33 -13.89 7.20
C ARG A 197 -4.35 -13.81 8.34
N LYS A 198 -4.05 -13.05 9.41
CA LYS A 198 -4.89 -12.99 10.61
C LYS A 198 -6.16 -12.17 10.44
N LEU A 199 -6.09 -11.09 9.67
CA LEU A 199 -7.20 -10.15 9.49
C LEU A 199 -7.91 -10.31 8.14
N GLY A 200 -7.39 -11.15 7.24
CA GLY A 200 -7.94 -11.33 5.89
C GLY A 200 -7.83 -10.07 5.01
N ILE A 201 -6.90 -9.17 5.33
CA ILE A 201 -6.67 -7.94 4.57
C ILE A 201 -5.96 -8.29 3.27
N THR A 202 -6.46 -7.81 2.13
CA THR A 202 -5.75 -7.91 0.85
C THR A 202 -4.58 -6.93 0.85
N VAL A 203 -3.38 -7.41 0.54
CA VAL A 203 -2.16 -6.60 0.58
C VAL A 203 -1.55 -6.48 -0.81
N ILE A 204 -1.21 -5.26 -1.21
CA ILE A 204 -0.49 -4.99 -2.46
C ILE A 204 0.76 -4.20 -2.10
N VAL A 205 1.93 -4.79 -2.36
CA VAL A 205 3.23 -4.22 -1.98
C VAL A 205 4.10 -3.99 -3.21
N ASN A 206 4.63 -2.78 -3.35
CA ASN A 206 5.71 -2.52 -4.31
C ASN A 206 7.05 -2.92 -3.70
N LEU A 207 7.79 -3.80 -4.36
CA LEU A 207 9.14 -4.19 -3.97
C LEU A 207 10.11 -4.07 -5.17
N HIS A 208 11.39 -3.84 -4.85
CA HIS A 208 12.48 -3.93 -5.82
C HIS A 208 13.25 -5.25 -5.72
N SER A 209 13.10 -5.98 -4.61
CA SER A 209 13.83 -7.22 -4.32
C SER A 209 13.05 -8.44 -4.76
N VAL A 210 13.56 -9.13 -5.78
CA VAL A 210 13.03 -10.41 -6.25
C VAL A 210 13.00 -11.48 -5.15
N PRO A 211 14.09 -11.68 -4.36
CA PRO A 211 14.06 -12.66 -3.27
C PRO A 211 12.96 -12.41 -2.25
N LEU A 212 12.72 -11.14 -1.89
CA LEU A 212 11.62 -10.79 -0.97
C LEU A 212 10.25 -11.01 -1.63
N ALA A 213 10.11 -10.70 -2.92
CA ALA A 213 8.87 -10.97 -3.65
C ALA A 213 8.55 -12.48 -3.62
N MET A 214 9.53 -13.33 -3.93
CA MET A 214 9.41 -14.79 -3.90
C MET A 214 9.05 -15.32 -2.50
N GLN A 215 9.58 -14.70 -1.44
CA GLN A 215 9.36 -15.16 -0.06
C GLN A 215 7.96 -14.85 0.46
N TYR A 216 7.37 -13.72 0.08
CA TYR A 216 6.16 -13.21 0.73
C TYR A 216 4.90 -13.23 -0.14
N ALA A 217 5.03 -13.18 -1.47
CA ALA A 217 3.90 -13.10 -2.39
C ALA A 217 3.06 -14.39 -2.40
N ASP A 218 1.76 -14.22 -2.60
CA ASP A 218 0.90 -15.29 -3.12
C ASP A 218 0.85 -15.20 -4.66
N ARG A 219 1.11 -13.99 -5.21
CA ARG A 219 1.15 -13.69 -6.63
C ARG A 219 2.08 -12.53 -6.92
N ILE A 220 2.83 -12.63 -8.02
CA ILE A 220 3.76 -11.60 -8.46
C ILE A 220 3.25 -10.96 -9.75
N VAL A 221 3.22 -9.62 -9.74
CA VAL A 221 2.84 -8.77 -10.87
C VAL A 221 4.05 -7.95 -11.28
N GLY A 222 4.46 -8.03 -12.55
CA GLY A 222 5.59 -7.29 -13.10
C GLY A 222 5.15 -6.12 -13.97
N LEU A 223 5.67 -4.93 -13.69
CA LEU A 223 5.47 -3.73 -14.49
C LEU A 223 6.76 -3.30 -15.20
N ARG A 224 6.63 -2.92 -16.49
CA ARG A 224 7.69 -2.33 -17.29
C ARG A 224 7.13 -1.20 -18.14
N ALA A 225 7.72 0.02 -18.02
CA ALA A 225 7.30 1.19 -18.78
C ALA A 225 5.79 1.46 -18.76
N GLY A 226 5.17 1.32 -17.60
CA GLY A 226 3.73 1.53 -17.39
C GLY A 226 2.84 0.39 -17.87
N GLN A 227 3.37 -0.72 -18.38
CA GLN A 227 2.62 -1.88 -18.85
C GLN A 227 2.78 -3.07 -17.92
N LEU A 228 1.72 -3.88 -17.81
CA LEU A 228 1.76 -5.18 -17.14
C LEU A 228 2.42 -6.18 -18.10
N VAL A 229 3.58 -6.70 -17.73
CA VAL A 229 4.36 -7.64 -18.53
C VAL A 229 4.44 -9.03 -17.91
N TYR A 230 4.05 -9.17 -16.64
CA TYR A 230 4.12 -10.41 -15.91
C TYR A 230 3.01 -10.49 -14.87
N ASP A 231 2.39 -11.65 -14.73
CA ASP A 231 1.32 -11.89 -13.76
C ASP A 231 1.16 -13.40 -13.53
N LYS A 232 1.74 -13.91 -12.42
CA LYS A 232 1.66 -15.34 -12.08
C LYS A 232 1.47 -15.57 -10.58
N PRO A 233 0.74 -16.63 -10.18
CA PRO A 233 0.76 -17.14 -8.82
C PRO A 233 2.17 -17.64 -8.45
N ILE A 234 2.51 -17.60 -7.17
CA ILE A 234 3.88 -17.86 -6.70
C ILE A 234 4.37 -19.26 -7.06
N GLU A 235 3.47 -20.22 -7.12
CA GLU A 235 3.77 -21.63 -7.46
C GLU A 235 4.25 -21.81 -8.90
N GLU A 236 3.95 -20.85 -9.79
CA GLU A 236 4.32 -20.86 -11.21
C GLU A 236 5.51 -19.97 -11.53
N VAL A 237 6.06 -19.25 -10.53
CA VAL A 237 7.14 -18.29 -10.72
C VAL A 237 8.49 -19.00 -10.80
N GLN A 238 9.30 -18.64 -11.82
CA GLN A 238 10.69 -19.08 -11.98
C GLN A 238 11.64 -17.86 -11.95
N GLU A 239 12.87 -18.05 -11.51
CA GLU A 239 13.86 -16.96 -11.48
C GLU A 239 14.10 -16.34 -12.86
N ALA A 240 14.12 -17.16 -13.92
CA ALA A 240 14.28 -16.68 -15.30
C ALA A 240 13.13 -15.75 -15.77
N ASP A 241 11.96 -15.82 -15.15
CA ASP A 241 10.83 -14.94 -15.49
C ASP A 241 11.16 -13.44 -15.23
N PHE A 242 12.03 -13.19 -14.26
CA PHE A 242 12.39 -11.81 -13.88
C PHE A 242 13.25 -11.11 -14.91
N ASP A 243 13.98 -11.84 -15.77
CA ASP A 243 14.76 -11.27 -16.85
C ASP A 243 13.86 -10.43 -17.77
N SER A 244 12.67 -10.93 -18.08
CA SER A 244 11.69 -10.21 -18.92
C SER A 244 11.16 -8.93 -18.27
N ILE A 245 11.09 -8.85 -16.94
CA ILE A 245 10.63 -7.68 -16.19
C ILE A 245 11.73 -6.61 -16.14
N TYR A 246 13.00 -7.05 -16.02
CA TYR A 246 14.17 -6.18 -15.87
C TYR A 246 14.96 -5.97 -17.18
N GLU A 247 14.54 -6.57 -18.30
CA GLU A 247 15.10 -6.30 -19.62
C GLU A 247 15.12 -4.80 -19.94
N GLY A 248 16.28 -4.28 -20.31
CA GLY A 248 16.53 -2.86 -20.56
C GLY A 248 17.30 -2.14 -19.47
N ALA A 249 17.50 -2.71 -18.28
CA ALA A 249 18.35 -2.12 -17.25
C ALA A 249 19.83 -2.09 -17.66
N ALA A 250 20.28 -3.05 -18.46
CA ALA A 250 21.67 -3.14 -18.92
C ALA A 250 22.06 -2.06 -19.95
N LYS A 251 21.08 -1.43 -20.61
CA LYS A 251 21.35 -0.43 -21.68
C LYS A 251 21.32 1.04 -21.21
N GLN A 252 21.07 1.30 -19.92
CA GLN A 252 21.04 2.67 -19.38
C GLN A 252 22.31 3.05 -18.61
N ASN A 253 23.27 2.13 -18.46
CA ASN A 253 24.55 2.35 -17.78
C ASN A 253 25.77 2.37 -18.73
N GLU A 254 25.55 2.53 -20.02
CA GLU A 254 26.55 2.90 -21.01
C GLU A 254 26.19 4.34 -21.53
#